data_0c1ecf46ca7f193f1462d4b81ee244b5
#
_entry.id   0c1ecf46ca7f193f1462d4b81ee244b5
#
_cell.length_a   1.000
_cell.length_b   1.000
_cell.length_c   1.000
_cell.angle_alpha   90.00
_cell.angle_beta   90.00
_cell.angle_gamma   90.00
#
_symmetry.space_group_name_H-M   'P 1'
#
loop_
_entity.id
_entity.type
_entity.pdbx_description
1 polymer ?
#
loop_
_entity_poly.entity_id
_entity_poly.type
_entity_poly.pdbx_seq_one_letter_code
_entity_poly.pdbx_strand_id
1 'polypeptide(L)'
;MTFALPINVYQIKLKLLKILVQEWQGNLHMARKNPKRGKEPFLYLPDSLIFDPAFGSLSGNAVKLFIEIAKEYNGRNNGDLAATFNMLKKRGFKSKGTLSKSLQELEAKGFIEQTRQGGKNKCSLYALTIRNIDECGGKLDVSPTRKGSFLWKKINSSALIETQLKLTTLQENQ
;
A
#
# COMPACT_ATOMS: atom_id res chain seq x y z
N MET A 1 18.14 -34.86 42.38
CA MET A 1 18.86 -33.90 41.50
C MET A 1 18.08 -33.80 40.21
N THR A 2 17.31 -32.75 40.05
CA THR A 2 16.43 -32.51 38.87
C THR A 2 17.23 -31.65 37.90
N PHE A 3 17.69 -32.23 36.80
CA PHE A 3 18.35 -31.50 35.71
C PHE A 3 17.29 -30.69 34.95
N ALA A 4 17.37 -29.36 35.07
CA ALA A 4 16.62 -28.46 34.21
C ALA A 4 17.23 -28.50 32.81
N LEU A 5 16.42 -28.86 31.80
CA LEU A 5 16.81 -28.84 30.40
C LEU A 5 17.11 -27.39 29.96
N PRO A 6 18.15 -27.17 29.14
CA PRO A 6 18.49 -25.84 28.67
C PRO A 6 17.34 -25.26 27.83
N ILE A 7 16.85 -24.10 28.27
CA ILE A 7 15.79 -23.38 27.53
C ILE A 7 16.36 -22.99 26.17
N ASN A 8 15.82 -23.60 25.11
CA ASN A 8 16.24 -23.33 23.75
C ASN A 8 15.96 -21.87 23.40
N VAL A 9 17.00 -21.10 23.11
CA VAL A 9 16.95 -19.68 22.73
C VAL A 9 15.96 -19.43 21.57
N TYR A 10 15.77 -20.43 20.72
CA TYR A 10 14.79 -20.42 19.63
C TYR A 10 13.33 -20.34 20.12
N GLN A 11 13.01 -21.07 21.19
CA GLN A 11 11.67 -21.06 21.79
C GLN A 11 11.38 -19.72 22.47
N ILE A 12 12.38 -19.07 23.05
CA ILE A 12 12.25 -17.73 23.63
C ILE A 12 12.02 -16.68 22.54
N LYS A 13 12.75 -16.75 21.44
CA LYS A 13 12.56 -15.86 20.27
C LYS A 13 11.17 -16.02 19.67
N LEU A 14 10.68 -17.24 19.50
CA LEU A 14 9.32 -17.52 18.99
C LEU A 14 8.23 -17.00 19.94
N LYS A 15 8.43 -17.12 21.25
CA LYS A 15 7.50 -16.61 22.26
C LYS A 15 7.45 -15.08 22.25
N LEU A 16 8.60 -14.43 22.19
CA LEU A 16 8.71 -12.96 22.08
C LEU A 16 8.09 -12.43 20.78
N LEU A 17 8.32 -13.10 19.66
CA LEU A 17 7.69 -12.75 18.38
C LEU A 17 6.15 -12.87 18.44
N LYS A 18 5.64 -13.92 19.06
CA LYS A 18 4.19 -14.09 19.24
C LYS A 18 3.59 -13.00 20.15
N ILE A 19 4.30 -12.61 21.20
CA ILE A 19 3.85 -11.54 22.12
C ILE A 19 3.86 -10.20 21.37
N LEU A 20 4.92 -9.88 20.64
CA LEU A 20 5.02 -8.66 19.84
C LEU A 20 3.91 -8.58 18.76
N VAL A 21 3.60 -9.71 18.11
CA VAL A 21 2.51 -9.78 17.13
C VAL A 21 1.15 -9.59 17.78
N GLN A 22 0.94 -10.13 18.99
CA GLN A 22 -0.32 -9.96 19.73
C GLN A 22 -0.49 -8.54 20.27
N GLU A 23 0.57 -7.92 20.77
CA GLU A 23 0.54 -6.50 21.17
C GLU A 23 0.28 -5.59 19.97
N TRP A 24 0.84 -5.95 18.81
CA TRP A 24 0.57 -5.21 17.56
C TRP A 24 -0.89 -5.33 17.12
N GLN A 25 -1.52 -6.50 17.28
CA GLN A 25 -2.93 -6.71 16.96
C GLN A 25 -3.86 -6.06 17.99
N GLY A 26 -3.47 -5.98 19.25
CA GLY A 26 -4.26 -5.33 20.32
C GLY A 26 -4.42 -3.81 20.15
N ASN A 27 -3.44 -3.14 19.56
CA ASN A 27 -3.50 -1.69 19.32
C ASN A 27 -4.35 -1.28 18.10
N LEU A 28 -4.79 -2.23 17.26
CA LEU A 28 -5.60 -1.96 16.06
C LEU A 28 -7.10 -1.76 16.35
N HIS A 29 -7.57 -1.95 17.58
CA HIS A 29 -9.01 -1.92 17.94
C HIS A 29 -9.42 -0.71 18.80
N MET A 30 -8.75 0.43 18.69
CA MET A 30 -9.37 1.68 19.07
C MET A 30 -10.36 2.09 17.97
N ALA A 31 -11.57 1.56 18.06
CA ALA A 31 -12.70 2.04 17.28
C ALA A 31 -12.88 3.55 17.57
N ARG A 32 -12.28 4.41 16.76
CA ARG A 32 -12.57 5.85 16.78
C ARG A 32 -14.06 6.01 16.50
N LYS A 33 -14.82 6.45 17.52
CA LYS A 33 -16.18 6.96 17.30
C LYS A 33 -16.14 7.88 16.10
N ASN A 34 -16.89 7.56 15.02
CA ASN A 34 -16.99 8.43 13.85
C ASN A 34 -17.31 9.85 14.30
N PRO A 35 -16.42 10.82 14.09
CA PRO A 35 -16.78 12.20 14.33
C PRO A 35 -17.98 12.51 13.43
N LYS A 36 -18.97 13.23 13.94
CA LYS A 36 -20.10 13.71 13.14
C LYS A 36 -19.53 14.31 11.87
N ARG A 37 -19.91 13.77 10.70
CA ARG A 37 -19.41 14.21 9.40
C ARG A 37 -19.58 15.73 9.30
N GLY A 38 -18.47 16.45 9.32
CA GLY A 38 -18.45 17.86 9.00
C GLY A 38 -18.97 18.09 7.56
N LYS A 39 -19.44 19.29 7.26
CA LYS A 39 -19.92 19.67 5.93
C LYS A 39 -18.81 19.65 4.87
N GLU A 40 -17.53 19.61 5.28
CA GLU A 40 -16.39 19.62 4.37
C GLU A 40 -16.02 18.21 3.89
N PRO A 41 -15.73 18.03 2.59
CA PRO A 41 -15.26 16.78 2.07
C PRO A 41 -13.90 16.42 2.68
N PHE A 42 -13.69 15.16 3.05
CA PHE A 42 -12.45 14.68 3.64
C PHE A 42 -11.95 13.43 2.90
N LEU A 43 -10.64 13.26 2.83
CA LEU A 43 -10.02 12.05 2.32
C LEU A 43 -9.93 11.02 3.45
N TYR A 44 -10.58 9.85 3.24
CA TYR A 44 -10.46 8.71 4.14
C TYR A 44 -9.34 7.78 3.67
N LEU A 45 -8.32 7.62 4.50
CA LEU A 45 -7.27 6.62 4.35
C LEU A 45 -7.36 5.64 5.53
N PRO A 46 -7.44 4.32 5.30
CA PRO A 46 -7.51 3.33 6.37
C PRO A 46 -6.25 3.34 7.23
N ASP A 47 -6.41 3.17 8.53
CA ASP A 47 -5.29 3.05 9.46
C ASP A 47 -4.36 1.88 9.07
N SER A 48 -4.94 0.76 8.57
CA SER A 48 -4.19 -0.40 8.06
C SER A 48 -3.27 -0.10 6.87
N LEU A 49 -3.49 0.99 6.16
CA LEU A 49 -2.61 1.47 5.10
C LEU A 49 -1.51 2.38 5.67
N ILE A 50 -1.92 3.36 6.49
CA ILE A 50 -1.00 4.41 6.97
C ILE A 50 0.07 3.83 7.90
N PHE A 51 -0.30 2.87 8.76
CA PHE A 51 0.62 2.21 9.69
C PHE A 51 1.37 1.03 9.07
N ASP A 52 1.12 0.69 7.80
CA ASP A 52 1.86 -0.38 7.12
C ASP A 52 3.32 0.06 6.87
N PRO A 53 4.32 -0.76 7.22
CA PRO A 53 5.73 -0.45 6.96
C PRO A 53 6.04 -0.16 5.49
N ALA A 54 5.31 -0.78 4.55
CA ALA A 54 5.45 -0.50 3.13
C ALA A 54 5.08 0.95 2.79
N PHE A 55 4.01 1.47 3.39
CA PHE A 55 3.61 2.86 3.21
C PHE A 55 4.66 3.81 3.80
N GLY A 56 5.18 3.50 4.99
CA GLY A 56 6.28 4.24 5.62
C GLY A 56 7.58 4.25 4.82
N SER A 57 7.81 3.25 3.96
CA SER A 57 8.98 3.15 3.09
C SER A 57 8.89 3.98 1.81
N LEU A 58 7.72 4.60 1.51
CA LEU A 58 7.52 5.44 0.34
C LEU A 58 8.33 6.74 0.44
N SER A 59 8.85 7.20 -0.70
CA SER A 59 9.42 8.53 -0.78
C SER A 59 8.35 9.61 -0.54
N GLY A 60 8.75 10.78 -0.01
CA GLY A 60 7.81 11.87 0.24
C GLY A 60 7.05 12.32 -1.02
N ASN A 61 7.67 12.23 -2.21
CA ASN A 61 7.00 12.51 -3.48
C ASN A 61 5.97 11.44 -3.84
N ALA A 62 6.25 10.18 -3.56
CA ALA A 62 5.29 9.08 -3.79
C ALA A 62 4.09 9.20 -2.84
N VAL A 63 4.31 9.47 -1.54
CA VAL A 63 3.22 9.72 -0.59
C VAL A 63 2.35 10.90 -1.03
N LYS A 64 2.98 12.02 -1.43
CA LYS A 64 2.28 13.19 -1.95
C LYS A 64 1.45 12.83 -3.17
N LEU A 65 2.02 12.08 -4.12
CA LEU A 65 1.32 11.64 -5.32
C LEU A 65 0.14 10.72 -5.00
N PHE A 66 0.33 9.78 -4.09
CA PHE A 66 -0.74 8.90 -3.61
C PHE A 66 -1.92 9.71 -3.06
N ILE A 67 -1.67 10.73 -2.23
CA ILE A 67 -2.70 11.61 -1.68
C ILE A 67 -3.39 12.38 -2.81
N GLU A 68 -2.64 12.90 -3.79
CA GLU A 68 -3.21 13.64 -4.92
C GLU A 68 -4.10 12.76 -5.81
N ILE A 69 -3.73 11.49 -6.02
CA ILE A 69 -4.57 10.51 -6.74
C ILE A 69 -5.80 10.14 -5.90
N ALA A 70 -5.59 9.87 -4.61
CA ALA A 70 -6.66 9.41 -3.72
C ALA A 70 -7.77 10.46 -3.52
N LYS A 71 -7.44 11.75 -3.55
CA LYS A 71 -8.44 12.82 -3.44
C LYS A 71 -9.36 12.94 -4.66
N GLU A 72 -8.93 12.47 -5.85
CA GLU A 72 -9.76 12.47 -7.06
C GLU A 72 -10.82 11.35 -7.03
N TYR A 73 -10.73 10.44 -6.06
CA TYR A 73 -11.71 9.38 -5.90
C TYR A 73 -13.02 9.92 -5.32
N ASN A 74 -14.12 9.73 -6.05
CA ASN A 74 -15.47 10.22 -5.72
C ASN A 74 -16.43 9.15 -5.21
N GLY A 75 -15.95 7.91 -5.02
CA GLY A 75 -16.77 6.77 -4.57
C GLY A 75 -17.14 5.78 -5.68
N ARG A 76 -16.99 6.13 -6.96
CA ARG A 76 -17.40 5.32 -8.11
C ARG A 76 -16.48 5.42 -9.33
N ASN A 77 -15.28 5.95 -9.16
CA ASN A 77 -14.34 6.17 -10.26
C ASN A 77 -12.97 5.59 -9.99
N ASN A 78 -12.86 4.59 -9.11
CA ASN A 78 -11.59 3.92 -8.89
C ASN A 78 -11.21 3.12 -10.15
N GLY A 79 -10.16 3.53 -10.81
CA GLY A 79 -9.76 3.08 -12.13
C GLY A 79 -9.72 4.20 -13.17
N ASP A 80 -10.53 5.24 -13.02
CA ASP A 80 -10.50 6.45 -13.88
C ASP A 80 -9.74 7.61 -13.21
N LEU A 81 -8.68 7.29 -12.43
CA LEU A 81 -7.88 8.29 -11.73
C LEU A 81 -6.66 8.68 -12.58
N ALA A 82 -6.59 9.94 -12.97
CA ALA A 82 -5.50 10.44 -13.81
C ALA A 82 -4.41 11.12 -12.99
N ALA A 83 -3.15 10.86 -13.34
CA ALA A 83 -1.98 11.51 -12.72
C ALA A 83 -1.12 12.20 -13.78
N THR A 84 -1.68 13.19 -14.48
CA THR A 84 -0.95 13.89 -15.55
C THR A 84 -0.08 15.01 -14.98
N PHE A 85 1.05 15.28 -15.67
CA PHE A 85 1.95 16.36 -15.25
C PHE A 85 1.26 17.74 -15.25
N ASN A 86 0.35 17.98 -16.20
CA ASN A 86 -0.37 19.26 -16.27
C ASN A 86 -1.26 19.52 -15.07
N MET A 87 -1.87 18.48 -14.49
CA MET A 87 -2.65 18.57 -13.26
C MET A 87 -1.75 18.77 -12.04
N LEU A 88 -0.66 18.02 -11.98
CA LEU A 88 0.18 17.91 -10.78
C LEU A 88 1.27 18.98 -10.67
N LYS A 89 1.66 19.65 -11.78
CA LYS A 89 2.61 20.76 -11.71
C LYS A 89 2.15 21.89 -10.80
N LYS A 90 0.84 22.19 -10.81
CA LYS A 90 0.22 23.19 -9.90
C LYS A 90 0.18 22.73 -8.45
N ARG A 91 0.35 21.44 -8.23
CA ARG A 91 0.38 20.75 -6.91
C ARG A 91 1.80 20.53 -6.40
N GLY A 92 2.80 21.11 -7.07
CA GLY A 92 4.21 21.14 -6.64
C GLY A 92 5.09 20.02 -7.22
N PHE A 93 4.64 19.29 -8.26
CA PHE A 93 5.53 18.43 -9.04
C PHE A 93 6.27 19.27 -10.06
N LYS A 94 7.56 19.53 -9.81
CA LYS A 94 8.38 20.45 -10.62
C LYS A 94 8.84 19.84 -11.95
N SER A 95 8.93 18.51 -12.06
CA SER A 95 9.41 17.84 -13.26
C SER A 95 8.59 16.59 -13.62
N LYS A 96 8.52 16.26 -14.90
CA LYS A 96 7.92 15.01 -15.40
C LYS A 96 8.67 13.79 -14.87
N GLY A 97 10.02 13.88 -14.76
CA GLY A 97 10.84 12.78 -14.23
C GLY A 97 10.53 12.46 -12.78
N THR A 98 10.33 13.47 -11.91
CA THR A 98 9.93 13.26 -10.52
C THR A 98 8.56 12.58 -10.44
N LEU A 99 7.61 13.03 -11.25
CA LEU A 99 6.28 12.41 -11.30
C LEU A 99 6.35 10.96 -11.77
N SER A 100 7.08 10.68 -12.86
CA SER A 100 7.25 9.32 -13.39
C SER A 100 7.88 8.38 -12.38
N LYS A 101 8.96 8.81 -11.69
CA LYS A 101 9.59 8.02 -10.62
C LYS A 101 8.63 7.73 -9.47
N SER A 102 7.83 8.71 -9.06
CA SER A 102 6.83 8.53 -8.00
C SER A 102 5.71 7.57 -8.41
N LEU A 103 5.25 7.61 -9.67
CA LEU A 103 4.28 6.65 -10.21
C LEU A 103 4.86 5.23 -10.20
N GLN A 104 6.06 5.06 -10.75
CA GLN A 104 6.75 3.76 -10.77
C GLN A 104 6.95 3.20 -9.37
N GLU A 105 7.30 4.04 -8.39
CA GLU A 105 7.44 3.63 -7.00
C GLU A 105 6.11 3.13 -6.41
N LEU A 106 5.01 3.86 -6.63
CA LEU A 106 3.69 3.47 -6.14
C LEU A 106 3.18 2.17 -6.79
N GLU A 107 3.42 1.99 -8.09
CA GLU A 107 3.09 0.76 -8.82
C GLU A 107 3.94 -0.42 -8.34
N ALA A 108 5.27 -0.25 -8.28
CA ALA A 108 6.20 -1.30 -7.85
C ALA A 108 5.92 -1.79 -6.42
N LYS A 109 5.52 -0.88 -5.52
CA LYS A 109 5.11 -1.20 -4.15
C LYS A 109 3.65 -1.61 -4.02
N GLY A 110 2.88 -1.61 -5.11
CA GLY A 110 1.50 -2.11 -5.17
C GLY A 110 0.45 -1.21 -4.50
N PHE A 111 0.69 0.08 -4.34
CA PHE A 111 -0.31 1.04 -3.80
C PHE A 111 -1.30 1.53 -4.84
N ILE A 112 -0.86 1.60 -6.10
CA ILE A 112 -1.71 1.86 -7.25
C ILE A 112 -1.50 0.77 -8.30
N GLU A 113 -2.46 0.61 -9.19
CA GLU A 113 -2.36 -0.26 -10.37
C GLU A 113 -2.83 0.51 -11.61
N GLN A 114 -2.14 0.31 -12.72
CA GLN A 114 -2.51 0.93 -13.97
C GLN A 114 -3.71 0.20 -14.58
N THR A 115 -4.78 0.94 -14.84
CA THR A 115 -6.05 0.41 -15.37
C THR A 115 -6.24 0.70 -16.84
N ARG A 116 -5.51 1.68 -17.37
CA ARG A 116 -5.47 1.99 -18.80
C ARG A 116 -4.10 2.54 -19.18
N GLN A 117 -3.55 1.98 -20.26
CA GLN A 117 -2.34 2.50 -20.86
C GLN A 117 -2.61 3.81 -21.58
N GLY A 118 -1.81 4.83 -21.29
CA GLY A 118 -1.84 6.09 -22.01
C GLY A 118 -1.23 5.96 -23.41
N GLY A 119 -1.55 6.91 -24.28
CA GLY A 119 -1.04 6.98 -25.64
C GLY A 119 -1.28 8.35 -26.28
N LYS A 120 -1.31 8.42 -27.60
CA LYS A 120 -1.59 9.66 -28.32
C LYS A 120 -2.98 10.19 -27.93
N ASN A 121 -3.00 11.39 -27.33
CA ASN A 121 -4.21 12.07 -26.84
C ASN A 121 -4.98 11.36 -25.72
N LYS A 122 -4.39 10.36 -25.07
CA LYS A 122 -4.98 9.65 -23.92
C LYS A 122 -3.98 9.62 -22.77
N CYS A 123 -4.43 9.93 -21.56
CA CYS A 123 -3.62 9.74 -20.36
C CYS A 123 -3.71 8.31 -19.84
N SER A 124 -2.67 7.86 -19.15
CA SER A 124 -2.75 6.65 -18.33
C SER A 124 -3.73 6.87 -17.18
N LEU A 125 -4.45 5.80 -16.81
CA LEU A 125 -5.38 5.79 -15.69
C LEU A 125 -4.92 4.79 -14.65
N TYR A 126 -5.28 5.05 -13.41
CA TYR A 126 -4.85 4.29 -12.25
C TYR A 126 -6.03 3.97 -11.33
N ALA A 127 -5.88 2.90 -10.57
CA ALA A 127 -6.75 2.55 -9.46
C ALA A 127 -5.95 2.51 -8.15
N LEU A 128 -6.60 2.85 -7.05
CA LEU A 128 -6.11 2.61 -5.71
C LEU A 128 -6.33 1.15 -5.34
N THR A 129 -5.30 0.42 -4.98
CA THR A 129 -5.38 -1.01 -4.67
C THR A 129 -6.12 -1.32 -3.36
N ILE A 130 -6.35 -0.31 -2.52
CA ILE A 130 -7.18 -0.40 -1.31
C ILE A 130 -8.68 -0.51 -1.58
N ARG A 131 -9.11 -0.29 -2.83
CA ARG A 131 -10.52 -0.29 -3.25
C ARG A 131 -10.72 -1.21 -4.44
N ASN A 132 -11.98 -1.61 -4.66
CA ASN A 132 -12.38 -2.28 -5.91
C ASN A 132 -12.19 -1.35 -7.11
N ILE A 133 -11.93 -1.93 -8.28
CA ILE A 133 -11.96 -1.20 -9.55
C ILE A 133 -13.42 -1.07 -9.97
N ASP A 134 -13.82 0.17 -10.26
CA ASP A 134 -15.18 0.49 -10.73
C ASP A 134 -15.27 0.32 -12.25
N GLU A 135 -16.49 0.20 -12.79
CA GLU A 135 -16.70 -0.02 -14.23
C GLU A 135 -16.24 1.16 -15.11
N CYS A 136 -16.37 2.37 -14.61
CA CYS A 136 -15.90 3.61 -15.25
C CYS A 136 -16.37 3.79 -16.72
N GLY A 137 -17.54 3.23 -17.08
CA GLY A 137 -18.16 3.41 -18.40
C GLY A 137 -17.35 2.86 -19.57
N GLY A 138 -16.66 1.71 -19.37
CA GLY A 138 -15.86 1.05 -20.41
C GLY A 138 -14.57 1.78 -20.80
N LYS A 139 -14.09 2.71 -20.00
CA LYS A 139 -12.84 3.46 -20.27
C LYS A 139 -11.57 2.68 -19.96
N LEU A 140 -11.67 1.59 -19.21
CA LEU A 140 -10.54 0.85 -18.67
C LEU A 140 -10.15 -0.31 -19.59
N ASP A 141 -8.86 -0.68 -19.54
CA ASP A 141 -8.35 -1.87 -20.23
C ASP A 141 -8.46 -3.12 -19.34
N VAL A 142 -8.92 -2.96 -18.10
CA VAL A 142 -9.10 -4.03 -17.09
C VAL A 142 -10.55 -4.16 -16.68
N SER A 143 -10.95 -5.35 -16.25
CA SER A 143 -12.32 -5.61 -15.76
C SER A 143 -12.54 -5.03 -14.36
N PRO A 144 -13.79 -4.58 -14.04
CA PRO A 144 -14.16 -4.16 -12.70
C PRO A 144 -13.98 -5.29 -11.69
N THR A 145 -13.65 -4.95 -10.45
CA THR A 145 -13.47 -5.93 -9.37
C THR A 145 -14.47 -5.69 -8.24
N ARG A 146 -14.77 -6.74 -7.48
CA ARG A 146 -15.67 -6.63 -6.31
C ARG A 146 -14.94 -6.23 -5.02
N LYS A 147 -13.61 -6.34 -4.99
CA LYS A 147 -12.77 -6.08 -3.81
C LYS A 147 -11.47 -5.40 -4.27
N GLY A 148 -10.85 -4.63 -3.37
CA GLY A 148 -9.52 -4.11 -3.59
C GLY A 148 -8.49 -5.24 -3.74
N SER A 149 -7.45 -5.02 -4.54
CA SER A 149 -6.39 -6.01 -4.77
C SER A 149 -5.41 -6.12 -3.60
N PHE A 150 -5.25 -5.05 -2.82
CA PHE A 150 -4.31 -4.94 -1.69
C PHE A 150 -2.90 -5.42 -2.05
N LEU A 151 -2.43 -5.09 -3.24
CA LEU A 151 -1.18 -5.59 -3.81
C LEU A 151 0.03 -5.35 -2.91
N TRP A 152 0.13 -4.21 -2.23
CA TRP A 152 1.25 -3.91 -1.33
C TRP A 152 1.41 -4.97 -0.23
N LYS A 153 0.31 -5.52 0.29
CA LYS A 153 0.37 -6.58 1.32
C LYS A 153 0.96 -7.87 0.76
N LYS A 154 0.61 -8.22 -0.49
CA LYS A 154 1.11 -9.42 -1.18
C LYS A 154 2.60 -9.26 -1.50
N ILE A 155 3.01 -8.11 -2.02
CA ILE A 155 4.41 -7.81 -2.36
C ILE A 155 5.28 -7.87 -1.10
N ASN A 156 4.84 -7.26 0.00
CA ASN A 156 5.59 -7.31 1.26
C ASN A 156 5.70 -8.71 1.83
N SER A 157 4.63 -9.51 1.82
CA SER A 157 4.68 -10.88 2.32
C SER A 157 5.64 -11.74 1.50
N SER A 158 5.67 -11.59 0.18
CA SER A 158 6.61 -12.31 -0.70
C SER A 158 8.07 -11.92 -0.42
N ALA A 159 8.35 -10.62 -0.29
CA ALA A 159 9.70 -10.12 0.01
C ALA A 159 10.22 -10.61 1.39
N LEU A 160 9.34 -10.68 2.39
CA LEU A 160 9.68 -11.21 3.71
C LEU A 160 9.99 -12.71 3.65
N ILE A 161 9.22 -13.49 2.90
CA ILE A 161 9.45 -14.93 2.70
C ILE A 161 10.79 -15.17 2.00
N GLU A 162 11.09 -14.43 0.92
CA GLU A 162 12.39 -14.54 0.23
C GLU A 162 13.57 -14.19 1.14
N THR A 163 13.44 -13.17 1.97
CA THR A 163 14.49 -12.77 2.92
C THR A 163 14.70 -13.86 3.97
N GLN A 164 13.62 -14.45 4.47
CA GLN A 164 13.66 -15.55 5.44
C GLN A 164 14.34 -16.80 4.86
N LEU A 165 13.99 -17.18 3.62
CA LEU A 165 14.62 -18.30 2.93
C LEU A 165 16.13 -18.09 2.73
N LYS A 166 16.54 -16.90 2.30
CA LYS A 166 17.97 -16.57 2.15
C LYS A 166 18.73 -16.67 3.46
N LEU A 167 18.15 -16.21 4.56
CA LEU A 167 18.78 -16.30 5.89
C LEU A 167 18.92 -17.75 6.36
N THR A 168 17.91 -18.59 6.11
CA THR A 168 17.96 -20.03 6.45
C THR A 168 19.04 -20.74 5.67
N THR A 169 19.13 -20.49 4.35
CA THR A 169 20.16 -21.11 3.49
C THR A 169 21.60 -20.71 3.90
N LEU A 170 21.79 -19.47 4.37
CA LEU A 170 23.09 -19.01 4.85
C LEU A 170 23.49 -19.68 6.18
N GLN A 171 22.52 -20.05 7.03
CA GLN A 171 22.76 -20.73 8.30
C GLN A 171 23.05 -22.24 8.12
N GLU A 172 22.49 -22.87 7.08
CA GLU A 172 22.72 -24.29 6.78
C GLU A 172 24.11 -24.55 6.12
N ASN A 173 24.73 -23.51 5.57
CA ASN A 173 26.04 -23.59 4.90
C ASN A 173 27.23 -23.18 5.81
N GLN A 174 27.04 -23.02 7.13
CA GLN A 174 28.07 -22.80 8.13
C GLN A 174 28.24 -24.02 9.05
#